data_18a51c99623b91dd3542b0e32071d47e
#
_entry.id   18a51c99623b91dd3542b0e32071d47e
#
_cell.length_a   1.000
_cell.length_b   1.000
_cell.length_c   1.000
_cell.angle_alpha   90.00
_cell.angle_beta   90.00
_cell.angle_gamma   90.00
#
_symmetry.space_group_name_H-M   'P 1'
#
loop_
_entity.id
_entity.type
_entity.pdbx_description
1 polymer ?
#
loop_
_entity_poly.entity_id
_entity_poly.type
_entity_poly.pdbx_seq_one_letter_code
_entity_poly.pdbx_strand_id
1 'polypeptide(L)'
;WYIIELLVLYITFYVSGKNLSEKHRKEIGIIVGCAIIALDILFSRIGYGDYWYNSNLCFAIGILVSTCKIKVEKALNKVNAVEVLTAIVILGTMCFKVDDVVGTQIKCVIGVAVLLMALEKMQLQGKILQYCGEISLELYLWQGMFMYGMRNSIIYIKNDVIYSLVTIGGTFLISVISNVIWEKAKQFYVNIRRI
;
A
#
# COMPACT_ATOMS: atom_id res chain seq x y z
N TRP A 1 7.68 2.20 -12.31
CA TRP A 1 8.51 2.67 -11.19
C TRP A 1 8.18 1.91 -9.88
N TYR A 2 6.94 1.81 -9.47
CA TYR A 2 6.52 1.14 -8.23
C TYR A 2 6.91 -0.35 -8.18
N ILE A 3 6.87 -1.07 -9.30
CA ILE A 3 7.27 -2.48 -9.34
C ILE A 3 8.74 -2.63 -8.97
N ILE A 4 9.59 -1.73 -9.43
CA ILE A 4 11.03 -1.74 -9.12
C ILE A 4 11.24 -1.51 -7.63
N GLU A 5 10.52 -0.53 -7.07
CA GLU A 5 10.56 -0.22 -5.66
C GLU A 5 10.06 -1.37 -4.79
N LEU A 6 8.90 -1.94 -5.13
CA LEU A 6 8.36 -3.12 -4.47
C LEU A 6 9.34 -4.31 -4.54
N LEU A 7 9.98 -4.52 -5.68
CA LEU A 7 10.99 -5.56 -5.85
C LEU A 7 12.17 -5.35 -4.90
N VAL A 8 12.68 -4.12 -4.79
CA VAL A 8 13.76 -3.77 -3.87
C VAL A 8 13.34 -4.03 -2.43
N LEU A 9 12.13 -3.64 -2.04
CA LEU A 9 11.59 -3.88 -0.69
C LEU A 9 11.48 -5.39 -0.40
N TYR A 10 10.95 -6.17 -1.33
CA TYR A 10 10.85 -7.62 -1.17
C TYR A 10 12.23 -8.31 -1.12
N ILE A 11 13.18 -7.90 -1.94
CA ILE A 11 14.56 -8.43 -1.90
C ILE A 11 15.18 -8.09 -0.54
N THR A 12 15.05 -6.85 -0.07
CA THR A 12 15.57 -6.42 1.23
C THR A 12 14.95 -7.24 2.37
N PHE A 13 13.63 -7.44 2.34
CA PHE A 13 12.93 -8.27 3.30
C PHE A 13 13.39 -9.74 3.25
N TYR A 14 13.52 -10.31 2.05
CA TYR A 14 13.96 -11.69 1.86
C TYR A 14 15.37 -11.92 2.37
N VAL A 15 16.31 -11.03 2.01
CA VAL A 15 17.72 -11.12 2.43
C VAL A 15 17.83 -10.98 3.95
N SER A 16 17.11 -10.03 4.54
CA SER A 16 17.06 -9.85 5.98
C SER A 16 16.44 -11.06 6.68
N GLY A 17 15.36 -11.60 6.13
CA GLY A 17 14.63 -12.74 6.70
C GLY A 17 15.36 -14.08 6.57
N LYS A 18 16.15 -14.27 5.49
CA LYS A 18 16.94 -15.50 5.29
C LYS A 18 18.03 -15.69 6.34
N ASN A 19 18.61 -14.59 6.82
CA ASN A 19 19.73 -14.61 7.76
C ASN A 19 19.27 -14.52 9.23
N LEU A 20 18.01 -14.22 9.49
CA LEU A 20 17.45 -14.06 10.82
C LEU A 20 16.36 -15.09 11.08
N SER A 21 16.43 -15.78 12.21
CA SER A 21 15.40 -16.76 12.62
C SER A 21 14.07 -16.05 12.94
N GLU A 22 12.97 -16.82 12.99
CA GLU A 22 11.64 -16.31 13.35
C GLU A 22 11.60 -15.52 14.68
N LYS A 23 12.53 -15.83 15.60
CA LYS A 23 12.69 -15.14 16.89
C LYS A 23 13.04 -13.67 16.71
N HIS A 24 13.68 -13.31 15.59
CA HIS A 24 14.20 -11.97 15.30
C HIS A 24 13.34 -11.17 14.31
N ARG A 25 12.06 -11.51 14.15
CA ARG A 25 11.15 -10.82 13.21
C ARG A 25 11.06 -9.31 13.41
N LYS A 26 11.17 -8.82 14.65
CA LYS A 26 11.16 -7.38 14.92
C LYS A 26 12.39 -6.68 14.35
N GLU A 27 13.54 -7.34 14.44
CA GLU A 27 14.82 -6.83 13.94
C GLU A 27 14.78 -6.73 12.41
N ILE A 28 14.12 -7.68 11.72
CA ILE A 28 13.87 -7.60 10.28
C ILE A 28 13.10 -6.33 9.93
N GLY A 29 12.03 -6.02 10.66
CA GLY A 29 11.24 -4.80 10.44
C GLY A 29 12.07 -3.52 10.65
N ILE A 30 12.97 -3.50 11.63
CA ILE A 30 13.86 -2.36 11.88
C ILE A 30 14.89 -2.23 10.75
N ILE A 31 15.55 -3.32 10.34
CA ILE A 31 16.53 -3.33 9.26
C ILE A 31 15.90 -2.84 7.95
N VAL A 32 14.71 -3.38 7.61
CA VAL A 32 13.97 -2.95 6.43
C VAL A 32 13.58 -1.48 6.53
N GLY A 33 13.15 -1.01 7.71
CA GLY A 33 12.84 0.40 7.95
C GLY A 33 14.05 1.31 7.74
N CYS A 34 15.21 0.94 8.27
CA CYS A 34 16.44 1.70 8.04
C CYS A 34 16.86 1.74 6.56
N ALA A 35 16.74 0.61 5.86
CA ALA A 35 17.03 0.53 4.42
C ALA A 35 16.07 1.42 3.60
N ILE A 36 14.78 1.44 3.94
CA ILE A 36 13.77 2.30 3.32
C ILE A 36 14.12 3.77 3.52
N ILE A 37 14.40 4.20 4.75
CA ILE A 37 14.74 5.60 5.04
C ILE A 37 15.99 6.02 4.25
N ALA A 38 16.99 5.15 4.16
CA ALA A 38 18.19 5.43 3.36
C ALA A 38 17.89 5.58 1.87
N LEU A 39 17.03 4.72 1.31
CA LEU A 39 16.58 4.79 -0.09
C LEU A 39 15.76 6.06 -0.35
N ASP A 40 14.85 6.42 0.55
CA ASP A 40 13.99 7.59 0.41
C ASP A 40 14.82 8.90 0.44
N ILE A 41 15.82 8.96 1.31
CA ILE A 41 16.78 10.08 1.33
C ILE A 41 17.57 10.14 0.01
N LEU A 42 17.99 8.98 -0.51
CA LEU A 42 18.70 8.90 -1.77
C LEU A 42 17.82 9.39 -2.93
N PHE A 43 16.58 8.91 -3.04
CA PHE A 43 15.63 9.31 -4.08
C PHE A 43 15.32 10.80 -4.03
N SER A 44 15.12 11.34 -2.84
CA SER A 44 14.94 12.78 -2.64
C SER A 44 16.15 13.58 -3.09
N ARG A 45 17.37 13.12 -2.82
CA ARG A 45 18.62 13.81 -3.25
C ARG A 45 18.87 13.76 -4.76
N ILE A 46 18.44 12.67 -5.41
CA ILE A 46 18.54 12.52 -6.88
C ILE A 46 17.48 13.39 -7.58
N GLY A 47 16.47 13.89 -6.84
CA GLY A 47 15.41 14.73 -7.39
C GLY A 47 14.23 13.94 -7.95
N TYR A 48 14.04 12.69 -7.53
CA TYR A 48 12.80 11.97 -7.82
C TYR A 48 11.62 12.62 -7.12
N GLY A 49 10.45 12.60 -7.77
CA GLY A 49 9.22 13.16 -7.21
C GLY A 49 8.75 12.39 -5.96
N ASP A 50 7.97 13.06 -5.11
CA ASP A 50 7.52 12.56 -3.81
C ASP A 50 6.82 11.20 -3.88
N TYR A 51 6.18 10.90 -4.99
CA TYR A 51 5.49 9.62 -5.22
C TYR A 51 6.41 8.38 -5.21
N TRP A 52 7.74 8.58 -5.23
CA TRP A 52 8.72 7.50 -5.12
C TRP A 52 8.96 7.05 -3.68
N TYR A 53 8.65 7.87 -2.70
CA TYR A 53 9.00 7.57 -1.31
C TYR A 53 7.91 7.87 -0.26
N ASN A 54 6.74 8.36 -0.68
CA ASN A 54 5.71 8.80 0.26
C ASN A 54 5.15 7.72 1.19
N SER A 55 5.14 6.46 0.78
CA SER A 55 4.47 5.37 1.50
C SER A 55 5.38 4.20 1.88
N ASN A 56 6.66 4.26 1.56
CA ASN A 56 7.58 3.14 1.72
C ASN A 56 7.71 2.68 3.17
N LEU A 57 7.73 3.60 4.11
CA LEU A 57 7.82 3.30 5.54
C LEU A 57 6.63 2.46 6.03
N CYS A 58 5.46 2.56 5.38
CA CYS A 58 4.30 1.74 5.70
C CYS A 58 4.59 0.24 5.53
N PHE A 59 5.47 -0.14 4.60
CA PHE A 59 5.89 -1.53 4.41
C PHE A 59 6.64 -2.07 5.65
N ALA A 60 7.62 -1.34 6.16
CA ALA A 60 8.36 -1.73 7.36
C ALA A 60 7.45 -1.80 8.60
N ILE A 61 6.55 -0.82 8.73
CA ILE A 61 5.56 -0.79 9.81
C ILE A 61 4.59 -1.97 9.70
N GLY A 62 4.16 -2.34 8.50
CA GLY A 62 3.36 -3.54 8.24
C GLY A 62 4.04 -4.81 8.76
N ILE A 63 5.36 -4.96 8.55
CA ILE A 63 6.14 -6.07 9.10
C ILE A 63 6.11 -6.03 10.65
N LEU A 64 6.36 -4.89 11.26
CA LEU A 64 6.35 -4.74 12.71
C LEU A 64 4.97 -5.02 13.32
N VAL A 65 3.91 -4.50 12.71
CA VAL A 65 2.51 -4.75 13.11
C VAL A 65 2.18 -6.24 13.03
N SER A 66 2.60 -6.92 11.95
CA SER A 66 2.35 -8.36 11.78
C SER A 66 3.00 -9.19 12.89
N THR A 67 4.18 -8.78 13.39
CA THR A 67 4.87 -9.45 14.50
C THR A 67 4.20 -9.21 15.87
N CYS A 68 3.43 -8.15 15.98
CA CYS A 68 2.74 -7.73 17.20
C CYS A 68 1.21 -7.82 17.07
N LYS A 69 0.69 -8.59 16.10
CA LYS A 69 -0.72 -8.67 15.71
C LYS A 69 -1.67 -8.67 16.91
N ILE A 70 -1.52 -9.60 17.84
CA ILE A 70 -2.41 -9.75 19.01
C ILE A 70 -2.43 -8.48 19.89
N LYS A 71 -1.28 -7.80 20.04
CA LYS A 71 -1.21 -6.57 20.84
C LYS A 71 -1.87 -5.41 20.11
N VAL A 72 -1.67 -5.33 18.80
CA VAL A 72 -2.28 -4.31 17.94
C VAL A 72 -3.79 -4.47 17.91
N GLU A 73 -4.32 -5.67 17.68
CA GLU A 73 -5.76 -5.95 17.73
C GLU A 73 -6.39 -5.57 19.07
N LYS A 74 -5.74 -5.96 20.19
CA LYS A 74 -6.19 -5.55 21.53
C LYS A 74 -6.17 -4.03 21.74
N ALA A 75 -5.21 -3.33 21.15
CA ALA A 75 -5.14 -1.87 21.23
C ALA A 75 -6.25 -1.23 20.38
N LEU A 76 -6.43 -1.68 19.13
CA LEU A 76 -7.47 -1.19 18.21
C LEU A 76 -8.88 -1.37 18.78
N ASN A 77 -9.15 -2.52 19.43
CA ASN A 77 -10.44 -2.78 20.06
C ASN A 77 -10.78 -1.83 21.22
N LYS A 78 -9.76 -1.23 21.85
CA LYS A 78 -9.96 -0.24 22.93
C LYS A 78 -10.19 1.19 22.44
N VAL A 79 -9.81 1.49 21.19
CA VAL A 79 -9.94 2.82 20.60
C VAL A 79 -11.43 3.19 20.51
N ASN A 80 -11.76 4.39 20.92
CA ASN A 80 -13.13 4.92 20.82
C ASN A 80 -13.30 5.88 19.63
N ALA A 81 -14.55 6.24 19.31
CA ALA A 81 -14.84 7.10 18.16
C ALA A 81 -14.21 8.49 18.29
N VAL A 82 -14.07 9.01 19.52
CA VAL A 82 -13.47 10.32 19.78
C VAL A 82 -11.97 10.29 19.44
N GLU A 83 -11.28 9.22 19.80
CA GLU A 83 -9.85 9.03 19.47
C GLU A 83 -9.64 8.93 17.96
N VAL A 84 -10.52 8.23 17.23
CA VAL A 84 -10.48 8.19 15.76
C VAL A 84 -10.67 9.58 15.16
N LEU A 85 -11.67 10.33 15.62
CA LEU A 85 -11.92 11.71 15.17
C LEU A 85 -10.73 12.62 15.46
N THR A 86 -10.15 12.51 16.66
CA THR A 86 -8.96 13.28 17.05
C THR A 86 -7.79 12.96 16.13
N ALA A 87 -7.55 11.69 15.83
CA ALA A 87 -6.50 11.26 14.91
C ALA A 87 -6.72 11.80 13.47
N ILE A 88 -7.97 11.82 13.00
CA ILE A 88 -8.33 12.42 11.70
C ILE A 88 -8.01 13.91 11.67
N VAL A 89 -8.37 14.65 12.73
CA VAL A 89 -8.08 16.09 12.84
C VAL A 89 -6.57 16.35 12.86
N ILE A 90 -5.81 15.57 13.63
CA ILE A 90 -4.34 15.67 13.67
C ILE A 90 -3.76 15.40 12.28
N LEU A 91 -4.18 14.33 11.60
CA LEU A 91 -3.74 14.03 10.26
C LEU A 91 -4.06 15.17 9.29
N GLY A 92 -5.27 15.71 9.34
CA GLY A 92 -5.68 16.84 8.53
C GLY A 92 -4.79 18.07 8.75
N THR A 93 -4.49 18.42 10.01
CA THR A 93 -3.60 19.54 10.31
C THR A 93 -2.15 19.30 9.84
N MET A 94 -1.66 18.08 9.94
CA MET A 94 -0.33 17.71 9.43
C MET A 94 -0.25 17.81 7.91
N CYS A 95 -1.31 17.46 7.19
CA CYS A 95 -1.36 17.58 5.72
C CYS A 95 -1.12 19.01 5.22
N PHE A 96 -1.47 20.04 6.01
CA PHE A 96 -1.28 21.43 5.64
C PHE A 96 0.07 22.04 6.06
N LYS A 97 0.81 21.40 6.97
CA LYS A 97 1.96 22.05 7.61
C LYS A 97 3.31 21.35 7.38
N VAL A 98 3.31 20.13 6.89
CA VAL A 98 4.54 19.32 6.83
C VAL A 98 4.73 18.81 5.41
N ASP A 99 5.75 19.30 4.73
CA ASP A 99 6.05 18.96 3.32
C ASP A 99 7.47 18.39 3.11
N ASP A 100 8.18 18.08 4.20
CA ASP A 100 9.46 17.39 4.11
C ASP A 100 9.29 15.87 3.95
N VAL A 101 10.34 15.19 3.50
CA VAL A 101 10.35 13.75 3.22
C VAL A 101 9.89 12.94 4.44
N VAL A 102 10.44 13.23 5.61
CA VAL A 102 10.14 12.51 6.84
C VAL A 102 8.70 12.78 7.29
N GLY A 103 8.27 14.02 7.21
CA GLY A 103 6.91 14.40 7.56
C GLY A 103 5.87 13.76 6.65
N THR A 104 6.16 13.62 5.37
CA THR A 104 5.28 12.93 4.41
C THR A 104 5.15 11.43 4.73
N GLN A 105 6.24 10.78 5.07
CA GLN A 105 6.22 9.38 5.54
C GLN A 105 5.39 9.23 6.82
N ILE A 106 5.56 10.12 7.79
CA ILE A 106 4.78 10.11 9.04
C ILE A 106 3.28 10.32 8.74
N LYS A 107 2.93 11.26 7.86
CA LYS A 107 1.54 11.46 7.41
C LYS A 107 0.93 10.17 6.85
N CYS A 108 1.65 9.46 5.99
CA CYS A 108 1.19 8.20 5.42
C CYS A 108 0.98 7.13 6.50
N VAL A 109 1.90 7.00 7.43
CA VAL A 109 1.79 6.03 8.56
C VAL A 109 0.58 6.34 9.43
N ILE A 110 0.39 7.60 9.81
CA ILE A 110 -0.78 8.02 10.60
C ILE A 110 -2.06 7.78 9.81
N GLY A 111 -2.06 8.10 8.50
CA GLY A 111 -3.20 7.85 7.62
C GLY A 111 -3.62 6.39 7.57
N VAL A 112 -2.66 5.48 7.42
CA VAL A 112 -2.90 4.03 7.46
C VAL A 112 -3.41 3.59 8.84
N ALA A 113 -2.83 4.10 9.94
CA ALA A 113 -3.28 3.78 11.28
C ALA A 113 -4.74 4.24 11.52
N VAL A 114 -5.08 5.46 11.11
CA VAL A 114 -6.46 6.00 11.18
C VAL A 114 -7.42 5.16 10.35
N LEU A 115 -7.01 4.77 9.13
CA LEU A 115 -7.81 3.91 8.28
C LEU A 115 -8.07 2.55 8.93
N LEU A 116 -7.04 1.91 9.51
CA LEU A 116 -7.20 0.64 10.22
C LEU A 116 -8.14 0.76 11.41
N MET A 117 -8.02 1.84 12.21
CA MET A 117 -8.95 2.11 13.32
C MET A 117 -10.40 2.27 12.83
N ALA A 118 -10.60 3.00 11.74
CA ALA A 118 -11.93 3.20 11.16
C ALA A 118 -12.52 1.89 10.63
N LEU A 119 -11.73 1.10 9.90
CA LEU A 119 -12.16 -0.20 9.33
C LEU A 119 -12.53 -1.19 10.43
N GLU A 120 -11.78 -1.25 11.53
CA GLU A 120 -12.08 -2.10 12.69
C GLU A 120 -13.42 -1.73 13.32
N LYS A 121 -13.71 -0.43 13.47
CA LYS A 121 -14.98 0.05 14.02
C LYS A 121 -16.18 -0.16 13.10
N MET A 122 -15.96 -0.05 11.80
CA MET A 122 -17.02 -0.23 10.79
C MET A 122 -17.36 -1.69 10.55
N GLN A 123 -16.52 -2.62 11.04
CA GLN A 123 -16.69 -4.08 10.84
C GLN A 123 -17.04 -4.41 9.37
N LEU A 124 -16.35 -3.77 8.44
CA LEU A 124 -16.58 -3.94 7.01
C LEU A 124 -16.21 -5.37 6.59
N GLN A 125 -17.18 -6.27 6.74
CA GLN A 125 -17.08 -7.65 6.28
C GLN A 125 -18.03 -7.81 5.09
N GLY A 126 -17.47 -7.86 3.90
CA GLY A 126 -18.27 -8.04 2.69
C GLY A 126 -17.50 -8.82 1.62
N LYS A 127 -18.24 -9.64 0.87
CA LYS A 127 -17.68 -10.41 -0.26
C LYS A 127 -16.97 -9.53 -1.28
N ILE A 128 -17.47 -8.30 -1.49
CA ILE A 128 -16.87 -7.32 -2.41
C ILE A 128 -15.50 -6.89 -1.87
N LEU A 129 -15.38 -6.57 -0.59
CA LEU A 129 -14.13 -6.13 0.01
C LEU A 129 -13.09 -7.25 0.02
N GLN A 130 -13.51 -8.47 0.32
CA GLN A 130 -12.66 -9.64 0.21
C GLN A 130 -12.16 -9.83 -1.21
N TYR A 131 -13.05 -9.75 -2.21
CA TYR A 131 -12.67 -9.86 -3.62
C TYR A 131 -11.72 -8.76 -4.06
N CYS A 132 -11.93 -7.49 -3.64
CA CYS A 132 -10.99 -6.40 -3.88
C CYS A 132 -9.61 -6.68 -3.26
N GLY A 133 -9.58 -7.33 -2.10
CA GLY A 133 -8.32 -7.77 -1.48
C GLY A 133 -7.60 -8.84 -2.32
N GLU A 134 -8.34 -9.79 -2.86
CA GLU A 134 -7.79 -10.86 -3.71
C GLU A 134 -7.18 -10.34 -5.02
N ILE A 135 -7.79 -9.31 -5.63
CA ILE A 135 -7.31 -8.66 -6.87
C ILE A 135 -6.53 -7.36 -6.62
N SER A 136 -6.05 -7.13 -5.38
CA SER A 136 -5.43 -5.86 -5.00
C SER A 136 -4.16 -5.55 -5.79
N LEU A 137 -3.38 -6.56 -6.16
CA LEU A 137 -2.19 -6.39 -6.99
C LEU A 137 -2.54 -5.90 -8.38
N GLU A 138 -3.53 -6.49 -9.02
CA GLU A 138 -4.03 -6.10 -10.34
C GLU A 138 -4.62 -4.69 -10.30
N LEU A 139 -5.41 -4.37 -9.26
CA LEU A 139 -5.95 -3.02 -9.06
C LEU A 139 -4.82 -2.00 -9.01
N TYR A 140 -3.78 -2.31 -8.28
CA TYR A 140 -2.63 -1.43 -8.14
C TYR A 140 -1.88 -1.25 -9.47
N LEU A 141 -1.59 -2.34 -10.18
CA LEU A 141 -0.85 -2.30 -11.45
C LEU A 141 -1.60 -1.49 -12.52
N TRP A 142 -2.91 -1.70 -12.65
CA TRP A 142 -3.71 -1.05 -13.68
C TRP A 142 -4.07 0.41 -13.33
N GLN A 143 -4.13 0.78 -12.05
CA GLN A 143 -4.43 2.14 -11.61
C GLN A 143 -3.50 3.17 -12.26
N GLY A 144 -2.21 2.91 -12.25
CA GLY A 144 -1.22 3.81 -12.85
C GLY A 144 -1.46 4.05 -14.34
N MET A 145 -1.77 3.00 -15.10
CA MET A 145 -2.07 3.11 -16.54
C MET A 145 -3.31 3.98 -16.80
N PHE A 146 -4.37 3.81 -16.02
CA PHE A 146 -5.57 4.64 -16.17
C PHE A 146 -5.33 6.08 -15.76
N MET A 147 -4.62 6.33 -14.66
CA MET A 147 -4.30 7.67 -14.20
C MET A 147 -3.51 8.45 -15.26
N TYR A 148 -2.48 7.84 -15.84
CA TYR A 148 -1.69 8.47 -16.90
C TYR A 148 -2.41 8.48 -18.25
N GLY A 149 -3.12 7.41 -18.59
CA GLY A 149 -3.80 7.28 -19.89
C GLY A 149 -4.93 8.28 -20.07
N MET A 150 -5.66 8.63 -19.00
CA MET A 150 -6.82 9.52 -19.06
C MET A 150 -6.48 11.01 -18.88
N ARG A 151 -5.22 11.35 -18.60
CA ARG A 151 -4.71 12.73 -18.51
C ARG A 151 -3.34 12.87 -19.17
N ASN A 152 -3.26 12.48 -20.44
CA ASN A 152 -2.06 12.68 -21.24
C ASN A 152 -2.34 13.61 -22.43
N SER A 153 -1.35 13.77 -23.34
CA SER A 153 -1.45 14.59 -24.53
C SER A 153 -2.48 14.11 -25.57
N ILE A 154 -2.90 12.84 -25.51
CA ILE A 154 -3.82 12.22 -26.47
C ILE A 154 -5.26 12.24 -25.95
N ILE A 155 -5.43 11.87 -24.68
CA ILE A 155 -6.74 11.83 -24.01
C ILE A 155 -6.65 12.70 -22.76
N TYR A 156 -7.48 13.74 -22.69
CA TYR A 156 -7.51 14.63 -21.54
C TYR A 156 -8.93 14.83 -21.02
N ILE A 157 -9.24 14.16 -19.89
CA ILE A 157 -10.52 14.33 -19.21
C ILE A 157 -10.43 15.55 -18.28
N LYS A 158 -11.04 16.66 -18.67
CA LYS A 158 -11.01 17.93 -17.94
C LYS A 158 -11.81 17.88 -16.63
N ASN A 159 -12.92 17.12 -16.61
CA ASN A 159 -13.80 17.04 -15.45
C ASN A 159 -13.25 16.01 -14.45
N ASP A 160 -12.91 16.45 -13.23
CA ASP A 160 -12.30 15.61 -12.19
C ASP A 160 -13.21 14.47 -11.71
N VAL A 161 -14.53 14.67 -11.70
CA VAL A 161 -15.48 13.62 -11.31
C VAL A 161 -15.52 12.52 -12.36
N ILE A 162 -15.63 12.90 -13.64
CA ILE A 162 -15.61 11.94 -14.75
C ILE A 162 -14.27 11.22 -14.80
N TYR A 163 -13.17 11.95 -14.66
CA TYR A 163 -11.83 11.36 -14.57
C TYR A 163 -11.72 10.31 -13.47
N SER A 164 -12.19 10.63 -12.26
CA SER A 164 -12.16 9.70 -11.13
C SER A 164 -13.02 8.47 -11.37
N LEU A 165 -14.23 8.64 -11.89
CA LEU A 165 -15.14 7.54 -12.20
C LEU A 165 -14.57 6.62 -13.29
N VAL A 166 -14.02 7.17 -14.37
CA VAL A 166 -13.41 6.40 -15.46
C VAL A 166 -12.15 5.68 -14.96
N THR A 167 -11.33 6.34 -14.17
CA THR A 167 -10.12 5.73 -13.61
C THR A 167 -10.46 4.59 -12.67
N ILE A 168 -11.37 4.79 -11.72
CA ILE A 168 -11.76 3.74 -10.76
C ILE A 168 -12.47 2.59 -11.47
N GLY A 169 -13.48 2.90 -12.30
CA GLY A 169 -14.26 1.88 -13.02
C GLY A 169 -13.41 1.11 -14.02
N GLY A 170 -12.57 1.80 -14.78
CA GLY A 170 -11.68 1.17 -15.77
C GLY A 170 -10.63 0.30 -15.10
N THR A 171 -10.00 0.79 -14.04
CA THR A 171 -9.04 0.00 -13.25
C THR A 171 -9.68 -1.26 -12.70
N PHE A 172 -10.86 -1.15 -12.10
CA PHE A 172 -11.57 -2.31 -11.55
C PHE A 172 -11.91 -3.35 -12.63
N LEU A 173 -12.49 -2.91 -13.74
CA LEU A 173 -12.86 -3.81 -14.86
C LEU A 173 -11.65 -4.57 -15.40
N ILE A 174 -10.57 -3.85 -15.71
CA ILE A 174 -9.37 -4.50 -16.27
C ILE A 174 -8.70 -5.42 -15.25
N SER A 175 -8.72 -5.08 -13.95
CA SER A 175 -8.18 -5.92 -12.89
C SER A 175 -8.92 -7.23 -12.77
N VAL A 176 -10.25 -7.20 -12.84
CA VAL A 176 -11.08 -8.41 -12.86
C VAL A 176 -10.76 -9.30 -14.08
N ILE A 177 -10.67 -8.70 -15.26
CA ILE A 177 -10.32 -9.44 -16.49
C ILE A 177 -8.91 -10.05 -16.37
N SER A 178 -7.95 -9.26 -15.90
CA SER A 178 -6.57 -9.69 -15.70
C SER A 178 -6.47 -10.87 -14.72
N ASN A 179 -7.18 -10.80 -13.60
CA ASN A 179 -7.24 -11.88 -12.62
C ASN A 179 -7.83 -13.17 -13.20
N VAL A 180 -8.94 -13.07 -13.96
CA VAL A 180 -9.55 -14.24 -14.62
C VAL A 180 -8.58 -14.90 -15.62
N ILE A 181 -7.86 -14.09 -16.41
CA ILE A 181 -6.85 -14.60 -17.36
C ILE A 181 -5.71 -15.29 -16.58
N TRP A 182 -5.23 -14.69 -15.51
CA TRP A 182 -4.16 -15.22 -14.68
C TRP A 182 -4.53 -16.58 -14.04
N GLU A 183 -5.72 -16.69 -13.47
CA GLU A 183 -6.18 -17.95 -12.87
C GLU A 183 -6.34 -19.06 -13.92
N LYS A 184 -6.82 -18.74 -15.12
CA LYS A 184 -6.88 -19.73 -16.22
C LYS A 184 -5.48 -20.16 -16.67
N ALA A 185 -4.54 -19.22 -16.79
CA ALA A 185 -3.15 -19.53 -17.15
C ALA A 185 -2.48 -20.43 -16.10
N LYS A 186 -2.71 -20.15 -14.83
CA LYS A 186 -2.21 -20.94 -13.71
C LYS A 186 -2.77 -22.37 -13.71
N GLN A 187 -4.08 -22.52 -13.93
CA GLN A 187 -4.70 -23.84 -14.07
C GLN A 187 -4.12 -24.62 -15.24
N PHE A 188 -3.94 -23.98 -16.37
CA PHE A 188 -3.33 -24.59 -17.54
C PHE A 188 -1.89 -25.08 -17.25
N TYR A 189 -1.09 -24.26 -16.58
CA TYR A 189 0.28 -24.61 -16.19
C TYR A 189 0.33 -25.81 -15.23
N VAL A 190 -0.57 -25.85 -14.25
CA VAL A 190 -0.67 -26.97 -13.30
C VAL A 190 -1.06 -28.27 -14.02
N ASN A 191 -1.94 -28.19 -15.00
CA ASN A 191 -2.35 -29.37 -15.77
C ASN A 191 -1.21 -29.94 -16.65
N ILE A 192 -0.39 -29.07 -17.24
CA ILE A 192 0.79 -29.51 -18.01
C ILE A 192 1.81 -30.25 -17.11
N ARG A 193 1.98 -29.81 -15.89
CA ARG A 193 2.93 -30.47 -14.95
C ARG A 193 2.45 -31.83 -14.42
N ARG A 194 1.20 -32.18 -14.61
CA ARG A 194 0.62 -33.44 -14.18
C ARG A 194 0.65 -34.52 -15.27
N ILE A 195 1.06 -34.16 -16.49
CA ILE A 195 1.32 -35.06 -17.60
C ILE A 195 2.83 -35.37 -17.64
#